data_48b5b8a9efc2f6767201a135b868c921
#
_entry.id   48b5b8a9efc2f6767201a135b868c921
#
_cell.length_a   1.000
_cell.length_b   1.000
_cell.length_c   1.000
_cell.angle_alpha   90.00
_cell.angle_beta   90.00
_cell.angle_gamma   90.00
#
_symmetry.space_group_name_H-M   'P 1'
#
loop_
_entity.id
_entity.type
_entity.pdbx_description
1 polymer ?
#
loop_
_entity_poly.entity_id
_entity_poly.type
_entity_poly.pdbx_seq_one_letter_code
_entity_poly.pdbx_strand_id
1 'polypeptide(L)'
;MNDMQFEAVTTVNGPLLILAGAGSGKTTVLVNRIANLVKFGDGYRSTYCPAVTDEDIKAGEDYLNGVTDFVPNGVFSVHPVRPWQILAITFTNKAAGELKERIAARLGEDASDIWAGTFHSVCGRILRRYAESIGYTSHFTIYDTDDQRRLMKQIMKAHEIDEKFLPPKRVLSAISDAKEKLISCLLYT
;
A
#
# COMPACT_ATOMS: atom_id res chain seq x y z
N MET A 1 -12.75 -1.07 -20.08
CA MET A 1 -13.27 -0.93 -18.71
C MET A 1 -14.80 -0.95 -18.79
N ASN A 2 -15.49 -1.71 -17.94
CA ASN A 2 -16.96 -1.66 -17.87
C ASN A 2 -17.41 -0.53 -16.91
N ASP A 3 -18.73 -0.26 -16.84
CA ASP A 3 -19.29 0.87 -16.08
C ASP A 3 -18.93 0.81 -14.58
N MET A 4 -19.00 -0.38 -13.97
CA MET A 4 -18.63 -0.56 -12.55
C MET A 4 -17.14 -0.34 -12.29
N GLN A 5 -16.29 -0.76 -13.21
CA GLN A 5 -14.85 -0.51 -13.14
C GLN A 5 -14.54 0.98 -13.31
N PHE A 6 -15.25 1.64 -14.23
CA PHE A 6 -15.12 3.07 -14.45
C PHE A 6 -15.57 3.87 -13.23
N GLU A 7 -16.71 3.53 -12.65
CA GLU A 7 -17.19 4.12 -11.41
C GLU A 7 -16.17 3.96 -10.27
N ALA A 8 -15.60 2.75 -10.12
CA ALA A 8 -14.58 2.48 -9.11
C ALA A 8 -13.31 3.32 -9.30
N VAL A 9 -12.91 3.60 -10.54
CA VAL A 9 -11.76 4.45 -10.87
C VAL A 9 -12.03 5.91 -10.56
N THR A 10 -13.21 6.42 -10.88
CA THR A 10 -13.58 7.84 -10.76
C THR A 10 -14.15 8.23 -9.40
N THR A 11 -14.53 7.28 -8.55
CA THR A 11 -14.93 7.56 -7.16
C THR A 11 -13.69 7.76 -6.30
N VAL A 12 -13.17 8.97 -6.21
CA VAL A 12 -11.89 9.27 -5.56
C VAL A 12 -12.02 9.61 -4.07
N ASN A 13 -13.16 10.12 -3.64
CA ASN A 13 -13.41 10.57 -2.27
C ASN A 13 -14.08 9.48 -1.42
N GLY A 14 -13.69 9.39 -0.15
CA GLY A 14 -14.27 8.48 0.83
C GLY A 14 -13.83 7.01 0.70
N PRO A 15 -14.27 6.16 1.62
CA PRO A 15 -13.98 4.73 1.60
C PRO A 15 -14.73 4.04 0.46
N LEU A 16 -14.03 3.21 -0.32
CA LEU A 16 -14.60 2.42 -1.41
C LEU A 16 -14.24 0.95 -1.24
N LEU A 17 -15.26 0.08 -1.17
CA LEU A 17 -15.10 -1.37 -1.17
C LEU A 17 -15.48 -1.93 -2.54
N ILE A 18 -14.54 -2.63 -3.18
CA ILE A 18 -14.75 -3.28 -4.48
C ILE A 18 -14.80 -4.79 -4.27
N LEU A 19 -15.98 -5.39 -4.43
CA LEU A 19 -16.17 -6.83 -4.39
C LEU A 19 -16.07 -7.40 -5.80
N ALA A 20 -15.06 -8.23 -6.02
CA ALA A 20 -14.76 -8.72 -7.36
C ALA A 20 -14.13 -10.12 -7.32
N GLY A 21 -14.61 -11.03 -8.18
CA GLY A 21 -14.11 -12.39 -8.33
C GLY A 21 -12.69 -12.48 -8.92
N ALA A 22 -12.14 -13.68 -8.99
CA ALA A 22 -10.88 -13.92 -9.69
C ALA A 22 -11.04 -13.58 -11.18
N GLY A 23 -10.02 -12.96 -11.78
CA GLY A 23 -10.04 -12.59 -13.20
C GLY A 23 -10.89 -11.36 -13.58
N SER A 24 -11.58 -10.74 -12.64
CA SER A 24 -12.45 -9.56 -12.89
C SER A 24 -11.71 -8.24 -13.18
N GLY A 25 -10.39 -8.26 -13.25
CA GLY A 25 -9.60 -7.06 -13.52
C GLY A 25 -9.35 -6.15 -12.31
N LYS A 26 -9.45 -6.66 -11.07
CA LYS A 26 -9.20 -5.86 -9.84
C LYS A 26 -7.91 -5.04 -9.87
N THR A 27 -6.81 -5.67 -10.28
CA THR A 27 -5.51 -4.99 -10.36
C THR A 27 -5.53 -3.88 -11.42
N THR A 28 -6.22 -4.10 -12.56
CA THR A 28 -6.38 -3.09 -13.60
C THR A 28 -7.18 -1.89 -13.09
N VAL A 29 -8.25 -2.12 -12.34
CA VAL A 29 -9.03 -1.05 -11.70
C VAL A 29 -8.17 -0.27 -10.71
N LEU A 30 -7.40 -0.97 -9.87
CA LEU A 30 -6.51 -0.33 -8.89
C LEU A 30 -5.46 0.55 -9.56
N VAL A 31 -4.78 0.05 -10.58
CA VAL A 31 -3.76 0.80 -11.35
C VAL A 31 -4.37 2.02 -12.04
N ASN A 32 -5.53 1.85 -12.69
CA ASN A 32 -6.21 2.97 -13.33
C ASN A 32 -6.73 4.00 -12.32
N ARG A 33 -7.19 3.56 -11.14
CA ARG A 33 -7.56 4.46 -10.03
C ARG A 33 -6.37 5.28 -9.54
N ILE A 34 -5.22 4.65 -9.34
CA ILE A 34 -3.98 5.34 -8.96
C ILE A 34 -3.59 6.35 -10.03
N ALA A 35 -3.62 5.96 -11.30
CA ALA A 35 -3.32 6.86 -12.41
C ALA A 35 -4.30 8.04 -12.49
N ASN A 36 -5.59 7.80 -12.27
CA ASN A 36 -6.60 8.85 -12.22
C ASN A 36 -6.34 9.83 -11.06
N LEU A 37 -6.02 9.32 -9.88
CA LEU A 37 -5.70 10.17 -8.71
C LEU A 37 -4.50 11.08 -8.96
N VAL A 38 -3.45 10.55 -9.59
CA VAL A 38 -2.22 11.31 -9.87
C VAL A 38 -2.42 12.31 -11.01
N LYS A 39 -3.07 11.90 -12.11
CA LYS A 39 -3.20 12.74 -13.32
C LYS A 39 -4.36 13.73 -13.21
N PHE A 40 -5.51 13.32 -12.72
CA PHE A 40 -6.77 14.08 -12.78
C PHE A 40 -7.36 14.43 -11.42
N GLY A 41 -7.00 13.69 -10.36
CA GLY A 41 -7.62 13.86 -9.03
C GLY A 41 -9.13 13.65 -9.09
N ASP A 42 -9.90 14.63 -8.63
CA ASP A 42 -11.37 14.64 -8.65
C ASP A 42 -11.97 15.32 -9.91
N GLY A 43 -11.19 15.46 -10.97
CA GLY A 43 -11.60 16.18 -12.17
C GLY A 43 -12.90 15.66 -12.79
N TYR A 44 -13.13 14.35 -12.77
CA TYR A 44 -14.33 13.75 -13.36
C TYR A 44 -15.65 14.18 -12.69
N ARG A 45 -15.66 14.39 -11.37
CA ARG A 45 -16.86 14.76 -10.60
C ARG A 45 -16.89 16.22 -10.19
N SER A 46 -15.86 16.97 -10.51
CA SER A 46 -15.74 18.37 -10.18
C SER A 46 -16.69 19.22 -11.05
N THR A 47 -17.30 20.22 -10.44
CA THR A 47 -17.99 21.30 -11.14
C THR A 47 -17.09 22.48 -11.42
N TYR A 48 -15.81 22.38 -11.04
CA TYR A 48 -14.81 23.39 -11.32
C TYR A 48 -14.56 23.44 -12.83
N CYS A 49 -14.72 24.62 -13.42
CA CYS A 49 -14.48 24.87 -14.83
C CYS A 49 -13.45 26.01 -14.93
N PRO A 50 -12.16 25.71 -15.15
CA PRO A 50 -11.15 26.73 -15.36
C PRO A 50 -11.36 27.46 -16.69
N ALA A 51 -10.73 28.61 -16.85
CA ALA A 51 -10.61 29.23 -18.16
C ALA A 51 -9.75 28.33 -19.05
N VAL A 52 -10.28 27.90 -20.18
CA VAL A 52 -9.63 26.98 -21.12
C VAL A 52 -9.28 27.73 -22.38
N THR A 53 -8.06 27.57 -22.89
CA THR A 53 -7.59 28.11 -24.15
C THR A 53 -7.79 27.09 -25.28
N ASP A 54 -7.73 27.56 -26.54
CA ASP A 54 -7.77 26.65 -27.69
C ASP A 54 -6.57 25.68 -27.71
N GLU A 55 -5.44 26.09 -27.15
CA GLU A 55 -4.25 25.24 -26.98
C GLU A 55 -4.51 24.13 -25.96
N ASP A 56 -5.21 24.40 -24.87
CA ASP A 56 -5.59 23.41 -23.87
C ASP A 56 -6.54 22.36 -24.47
N ILE A 57 -7.53 22.83 -25.25
CA ILE A 57 -8.47 21.95 -25.94
C ILE A 57 -7.71 20.99 -26.86
N LYS A 58 -6.81 21.53 -27.69
CA LYS A 58 -5.99 20.74 -28.60
C LYS A 58 -5.11 19.72 -27.84
N ALA A 59 -4.47 20.15 -26.76
CA ALA A 59 -3.66 19.25 -25.93
C ALA A 59 -4.50 18.12 -25.32
N GLY A 60 -5.74 18.40 -24.91
CA GLY A 60 -6.69 17.38 -24.45
C GLY A 60 -7.09 16.40 -25.56
N GLU A 61 -7.34 16.88 -26.78
CA GLU A 61 -7.64 16.05 -27.94
C GLU A 61 -6.43 15.16 -28.30
N ASP A 62 -5.23 15.72 -28.32
CA ASP A 62 -3.98 14.98 -28.59
C ASP A 62 -3.78 13.85 -27.54
N TYR A 63 -4.07 14.11 -26.26
CA TYR A 63 -4.03 13.10 -25.21
C TYR A 63 -5.08 11.99 -25.43
N LEU A 64 -6.32 12.36 -25.74
CA LEU A 64 -7.40 11.40 -26.00
C LEU A 64 -7.12 10.52 -27.23
N ASN A 65 -6.46 11.08 -28.24
CA ASN A 65 -6.08 10.39 -29.46
C ASN A 65 -4.76 9.60 -29.33
N GLY A 66 -4.12 9.63 -28.16
CA GLY A 66 -2.85 8.91 -27.91
C GLY A 66 -1.63 9.52 -28.61
N VAL A 67 -1.71 10.77 -29.05
CA VAL A 67 -0.61 11.50 -29.67
C VAL A 67 0.44 11.90 -28.60
N THR A 68 -0.03 12.16 -27.39
CA THR A 68 0.81 12.50 -26.24
C THR A 68 0.32 11.81 -24.97
N ASP A 69 1.24 11.49 -24.05
CA ASP A 69 0.93 11.05 -22.68
C ASP A 69 0.84 12.25 -21.70
N PHE A 70 1.15 13.44 -22.15
CA PHE A 70 1.13 14.65 -21.35
C PHE A 70 -0.29 15.21 -21.25
N VAL A 71 -0.73 15.45 -20.01
CA VAL A 71 -1.98 16.16 -19.71
C VAL A 71 -1.61 17.52 -19.14
N PRO A 72 -2.08 18.63 -19.71
CA PRO A 72 -1.82 19.96 -19.16
C PRO A 72 -2.31 20.05 -17.71
N ASN A 73 -1.39 20.27 -16.77
CA ASN A 73 -1.73 20.41 -15.36
C ASN A 73 -2.55 21.68 -15.12
N GLY A 74 -3.59 21.56 -14.31
CA GLY A 74 -4.44 22.68 -13.88
C GLY A 74 -5.70 22.91 -14.70
N VAL A 75 -5.79 22.40 -15.94
CA VAL A 75 -7.00 22.51 -16.78
C VAL A 75 -7.88 21.26 -16.64
N PHE A 76 -7.26 20.08 -16.70
CA PHE A 76 -7.97 18.79 -16.65
C PHE A 76 -7.84 18.08 -15.29
N SER A 77 -7.19 18.71 -14.31
CA SER A 77 -6.98 18.12 -12.99
C SER A 77 -7.58 18.97 -11.87
N VAL A 78 -8.23 18.32 -10.92
CA VAL A 78 -8.76 18.95 -9.72
C VAL A 78 -8.23 18.19 -8.50
N HIS A 79 -7.44 18.87 -7.66
CA HIS A 79 -6.78 18.30 -6.50
C HIS A 79 -6.03 16.98 -6.80
N PRO A 80 -5.11 16.94 -7.80
CA PRO A 80 -4.36 15.74 -8.11
C PRO A 80 -3.53 15.31 -6.89
N VAL A 81 -3.52 14.00 -6.64
CA VAL A 81 -2.79 13.42 -5.51
C VAL A 81 -1.32 13.24 -5.91
N ARG A 82 -0.42 13.68 -5.04
CA ARG A 82 1.01 13.50 -5.29
C ARG A 82 1.42 12.04 -5.08
N PRO A 83 2.30 11.47 -5.92
CA PRO A 83 2.68 10.06 -5.86
C PRO A 83 3.08 9.57 -4.45
N TRP A 84 3.85 10.33 -3.70
CA TRP A 84 4.28 9.99 -2.33
C TRP A 84 3.15 9.97 -1.27
N GLN A 85 1.96 10.48 -1.60
CA GLN A 85 0.77 10.42 -0.74
C GLN A 85 -0.02 9.13 -0.95
N ILE A 86 0.38 8.28 -1.90
CA ILE A 86 -0.31 7.04 -2.23
C ILE A 86 0.40 5.86 -1.58
N LEU A 87 -0.38 5.07 -0.84
CA LEU A 87 0.04 3.80 -0.26
C LEU A 87 -0.76 2.67 -0.87
N ALA A 88 -0.09 1.78 -1.62
CA ALA A 88 -0.68 0.62 -2.27
C ALA A 88 -0.14 -0.68 -1.66
N ILE A 89 -0.98 -1.42 -0.95
CA ILE A 89 -0.57 -2.59 -0.18
C ILE A 89 -1.15 -3.87 -0.76
N THR A 90 -0.31 -4.91 -0.84
CA THR A 90 -0.70 -6.27 -1.22
C THR A 90 -0.25 -7.29 -0.18
N PHE A 91 -0.69 -8.55 -0.32
CA PHE A 91 -0.31 -9.62 0.61
C PHE A 91 0.99 -10.31 0.23
N THR A 92 1.32 -10.42 -1.06
CA THR A 92 2.47 -11.20 -1.53
C THR A 92 3.49 -10.34 -2.27
N ASN A 93 4.77 -10.72 -2.19
CA ASN A 93 5.84 -10.03 -2.92
C ASN A 93 5.62 -10.08 -4.44
N LYS A 94 5.10 -11.20 -4.96
CA LYS A 94 4.77 -11.33 -6.38
C LYS A 94 3.73 -10.30 -6.80
N ALA A 95 2.60 -10.22 -6.07
CA ALA A 95 1.56 -9.23 -6.37
C ALA A 95 2.06 -7.78 -6.21
N ALA A 96 2.95 -7.52 -5.25
CA ALA A 96 3.57 -6.21 -5.07
C ALA A 96 4.48 -5.85 -6.26
N GLY A 97 5.26 -6.80 -6.77
CA GLY A 97 6.09 -6.63 -7.98
C GLY A 97 5.23 -6.31 -9.20
N GLU A 98 4.23 -7.16 -9.49
CA GLU A 98 3.32 -6.95 -10.62
C GLU A 98 2.57 -5.60 -10.52
N LEU A 99 2.18 -5.19 -9.32
CA LEU A 99 1.52 -3.90 -9.10
C LEU A 99 2.46 -2.73 -9.42
N LYS A 100 3.71 -2.78 -8.95
CA LYS A 100 4.72 -1.76 -9.24
C LYS A 100 5.00 -1.63 -10.72
N GLU A 101 5.21 -2.75 -11.42
CA GLU A 101 5.45 -2.77 -12.87
C GLU A 101 4.30 -2.13 -13.65
N ARG A 102 3.04 -2.48 -13.28
CA ARG A 102 1.86 -1.93 -13.95
C ARG A 102 1.66 -0.43 -13.64
N ILE A 103 1.96 0.02 -12.43
CA ILE A 103 1.93 1.44 -12.06
C ILE A 103 3.02 2.19 -12.86
N ALA A 104 4.25 1.65 -12.93
CA ALA A 104 5.34 2.24 -13.68
C ALA A 104 5.04 2.34 -15.18
N ALA A 105 4.45 1.31 -15.77
CA ALA A 105 4.01 1.33 -17.16
C ALA A 105 2.95 2.40 -17.45
N ARG A 106 2.19 2.83 -16.44
CA ARG A 106 1.09 3.79 -16.59
C ARG A 106 1.48 5.23 -16.25
N LEU A 107 2.38 5.43 -15.30
CA LEU A 107 2.75 6.73 -14.74
C LEU A 107 4.20 7.15 -15.02
N GLY A 108 5.02 6.24 -15.58
CA GLY A 108 6.42 6.55 -15.85
C GLY A 108 7.21 6.86 -14.57
N GLU A 109 7.94 7.96 -14.58
CA GLU A 109 8.81 8.36 -13.45
C GLU A 109 8.05 8.64 -12.15
N ASP A 110 6.82 9.15 -12.24
CA ASP A 110 5.95 9.40 -11.07
C ASP A 110 5.66 8.16 -10.24
N ALA A 111 5.79 6.97 -10.84
CA ALA A 111 5.57 5.70 -10.13
C ALA A 111 6.58 5.42 -9.02
N SER A 112 7.79 5.97 -9.10
CA SER A 112 8.89 5.71 -8.15
C SER A 112 8.58 6.16 -6.74
N ASP A 113 7.80 7.22 -6.59
CA ASP A 113 7.47 7.83 -5.30
C ASP A 113 6.25 7.17 -4.62
N ILE A 114 5.52 6.32 -5.33
CA ILE A 114 4.36 5.61 -4.77
C ILE A 114 4.83 4.51 -3.81
N TRP A 115 4.29 4.52 -2.61
CA TRP A 115 4.57 3.47 -1.63
C TRP A 115 3.80 2.20 -1.96
N ALA A 116 4.31 1.40 -2.90
CA ALA A 116 3.73 0.11 -3.25
C ALA A 116 4.55 -1.04 -2.64
N GLY A 117 3.87 -1.99 -1.97
CA GLY A 117 4.56 -3.10 -1.32
C GLY A 117 3.64 -4.07 -0.59
N THR A 118 4.23 -5.01 0.15
CA THR A 118 3.47 -5.86 1.07
C THR A 118 3.25 -5.14 2.40
N PHE A 119 2.27 -5.58 3.19
CA PHE A 119 2.07 -5.09 4.55
C PHE A 119 3.39 -5.10 5.35
N HIS A 120 4.10 -6.22 5.33
CA HIS A 120 5.37 -6.37 6.07
C HIS A 120 6.42 -5.34 5.62
N SER A 121 6.59 -5.15 4.32
CA SER A 121 7.60 -4.22 3.80
C SER A 121 7.27 -2.76 4.13
N VAL A 122 6.00 -2.38 4.01
CA VAL A 122 5.53 -1.03 4.33
C VAL A 122 5.61 -0.76 5.83
N CYS A 123 5.08 -1.67 6.65
CA CYS A 123 5.16 -1.55 8.11
C CYS A 123 6.63 -1.53 8.59
N GLY A 124 7.49 -2.35 8.00
CA GLY A 124 8.93 -2.34 8.30
C GLY A 124 9.59 -0.98 8.01
N ARG A 125 9.23 -0.32 6.90
CA ARG A 125 9.71 1.05 6.60
C ARG A 125 9.21 2.08 7.61
N ILE A 126 7.93 2.02 7.98
CA ILE A 126 7.33 2.91 8.98
C ILE A 126 8.02 2.70 10.33
N LEU A 127 8.15 1.44 10.78
CA LEU A 127 8.82 1.11 12.03
C LEU A 127 10.27 1.59 12.08
N ARG A 128 11.03 1.43 10.98
CA ARG A 128 12.41 1.95 10.92
C ARG A 128 12.48 3.47 11.05
N ARG A 129 11.51 4.17 10.44
CA ARG A 129 11.46 5.64 10.50
C ARG A 129 11.14 6.16 11.91
N TYR A 130 10.31 5.44 12.65
CA TYR A 130 9.84 5.83 13.98
C TYR A 130 10.37 4.94 15.10
N ALA A 131 11.41 4.15 14.86
CA ALA A 131 11.96 3.18 15.81
C ALA A 131 12.34 3.82 17.15
N GLU A 132 12.97 4.99 17.12
CA GLU A 132 13.41 5.71 18.32
C GLU A 132 12.24 6.14 19.21
N SER A 133 11.10 6.49 18.61
CA SER A 133 9.89 6.87 19.35
C SER A 133 9.29 5.72 20.18
N ILE A 134 9.67 4.49 19.89
CA ILE A 134 9.22 3.27 20.59
C ILE A 134 10.37 2.54 21.30
N GLY A 135 11.52 3.21 21.50
CA GLY A 135 12.67 2.69 22.24
C GLY A 135 13.55 1.70 21.47
N TYR A 136 13.47 1.67 20.15
CA TYR A 136 14.33 0.84 19.29
C TYR A 136 15.27 1.71 18.45
N THR A 137 16.34 1.12 17.95
CA THR A 137 17.19 1.74 16.93
C THR A 137 16.63 1.46 15.53
N SER A 138 16.92 2.31 14.55
CA SER A 138 16.50 2.09 13.15
C SER A 138 17.07 0.81 12.51
N HIS A 139 18.11 0.22 13.11
CA HIS A 139 18.81 -0.99 12.68
C HIS A 139 18.31 -2.27 13.36
N PHE A 140 17.09 -2.28 13.90
CA PHE A 140 16.53 -3.47 14.53
C PHE A 140 16.45 -4.66 13.54
N THR A 141 16.68 -5.86 14.05
CA THR A 141 16.57 -7.11 13.27
C THR A 141 15.11 -7.60 13.27
N ILE A 142 14.64 -8.01 12.11
CA ILE A 142 13.32 -8.67 11.98
C ILE A 142 13.58 -10.18 12.00
N TYR A 143 13.06 -10.86 13.01
CA TYR A 143 13.15 -12.31 13.11
C TYR A 143 12.06 -12.99 12.28
N ASP A 144 12.44 -13.95 11.46
CA ASP A 144 11.52 -14.85 10.81
C ASP A 144 10.99 -15.92 11.78
N THR A 145 10.13 -16.81 11.30
CA THR A 145 9.51 -17.85 12.13
C THR A 145 10.53 -18.83 12.70
N ASP A 146 11.60 -19.11 11.97
CA ASP A 146 12.63 -20.05 12.41
C ASP A 146 13.57 -19.39 13.42
N ASP A 147 13.90 -18.12 13.23
CA ASP A 147 14.65 -17.32 14.18
C ASP A 147 13.91 -17.20 15.51
N GLN A 148 12.60 -16.93 15.47
CA GLN A 148 11.75 -16.88 16.66
C GLN A 148 11.73 -18.22 17.42
N ARG A 149 11.64 -19.35 16.69
CA ARG A 149 11.69 -20.68 17.31
C ARG A 149 13.05 -20.98 17.93
N ARG A 150 14.15 -20.64 17.25
CA ARG A 150 15.51 -20.84 17.79
C ARG A 150 15.72 -20.03 19.06
N LEU A 151 15.35 -18.75 19.02
CA LEU A 151 15.45 -17.88 20.19
C LEU A 151 14.60 -18.41 21.35
N MET A 152 13.35 -18.83 21.09
CA MET A 152 12.48 -19.37 22.11
C MET A 152 13.05 -20.63 22.76
N LYS A 153 13.60 -21.56 21.97
CA LYS A 153 14.30 -22.76 22.50
C LYS A 153 15.50 -22.40 23.36
N GLN A 154 16.30 -21.41 22.97
CA GLN A 154 17.42 -20.95 23.78
C GLN A 154 16.96 -20.38 25.13
N ILE A 155 15.92 -19.54 25.13
CA ILE A 155 15.34 -18.98 26.35
C ILE A 155 14.80 -20.10 27.25
N MET A 156 14.00 -21.02 26.70
CA MET A 156 13.44 -22.15 27.46
C MET A 156 14.53 -23.03 28.08
N LYS A 157 15.61 -23.32 27.33
CA LYS A 157 16.75 -24.05 27.84
C LYS A 157 17.46 -23.31 28.98
N ALA A 158 17.64 -21.99 28.84
CA ALA A 158 18.26 -21.18 29.88
C ALA A 158 17.45 -21.11 31.20
N HIS A 159 16.12 -21.27 31.07
CA HIS A 159 15.21 -21.32 32.22
C HIS A 159 14.80 -22.74 32.65
N GLU A 160 15.50 -23.77 32.14
CA GLU A 160 15.26 -25.19 32.48
C GLU A 160 13.80 -25.65 32.21
N ILE A 161 13.14 -25.04 31.22
CA ILE A 161 11.78 -25.41 30.81
C ILE A 161 11.83 -26.57 29.82
N ASP A 162 11.19 -27.69 30.16
CA ASP A 162 11.13 -28.87 29.29
C ASP A 162 10.21 -28.63 28.10
N GLU A 163 10.79 -28.71 26.88
CA GLU A 163 10.05 -28.56 25.61
C GLU A 163 8.93 -29.61 25.41
N LYS A 164 9.04 -30.78 26.08
CA LYS A 164 7.99 -31.82 26.03
C LYS A 164 6.75 -31.41 26.81
N PHE A 165 6.95 -30.73 27.92
CA PHE A 165 5.85 -30.20 28.72
C PHE A 165 5.23 -28.93 28.14
N LEU A 166 6.09 -27.99 27.67
CA LEU A 166 5.66 -26.72 27.10
C LEU A 166 6.32 -26.51 25.72
N PRO A 167 5.68 -26.91 24.61
CA PRO A 167 6.28 -26.75 23.28
C PRO A 167 6.54 -25.28 22.93
N PRO A 168 7.69 -24.91 22.31
CA PRO A 168 8.01 -23.53 21.92
C PRO A 168 6.94 -22.85 21.10
N LYS A 169 6.25 -23.61 20.22
CA LYS A 169 5.16 -23.09 19.40
C LYS A 169 3.99 -22.57 20.25
N ARG A 170 3.69 -23.24 21.35
CA ARG A 170 2.58 -22.84 22.25
C ARG A 170 2.92 -21.54 22.98
N VAL A 171 4.17 -21.38 23.41
CA VAL A 171 4.65 -20.15 24.05
C VAL A 171 4.60 -18.98 23.06
N LEU A 172 5.12 -19.18 21.84
CA LEU A 172 5.08 -18.15 20.79
C LEU A 172 3.65 -17.74 20.44
N SER A 173 2.72 -18.70 20.35
CA SER A 173 1.30 -18.39 20.10
C SER A 173 0.70 -17.55 21.23
N ALA A 174 0.94 -17.92 22.48
CA ALA A 174 0.44 -17.16 23.64
C ALA A 174 0.98 -15.72 23.67
N ILE A 175 2.27 -15.54 23.33
CA ILE A 175 2.87 -14.21 23.22
C ILE A 175 2.23 -13.40 22.06
N SER A 176 1.98 -14.03 20.92
CA SER A 176 1.32 -13.38 19.78
C SER A 176 -0.09 -12.94 20.15
N ASP A 177 -0.88 -13.82 20.76
CA ASP A 177 -2.24 -13.54 21.20
C ASP A 177 -2.31 -12.38 22.21
N ALA A 178 -1.33 -12.32 23.13
CA ALA A 178 -1.21 -11.24 24.09
C ALA A 178 -0.88 -9.90 23.40
N LYS A 179 0.06 -9.92 22.45
CA LYS A 179 0.43 -8.72 21.67
C LYS A 179 -0.73 -8.20 20.82
N GLU A 180 -1.50 -9.08 20.19
CA GLU A 180 -2.69 -8.70 19.43
C GLU A 180 -3.75 -8.01 20.29
N LYS A 181 -3.86 -8.40 21.56
CA LYS A 181 -4.75 -7.79 22.56
C LYS A 181 -4.15 -6.59 23.26
N LEU A 182 -2.95 -6.14 22.85
CA LEU A 182 -2.19 -5.06 23.50
C LEU A 182 -1.95 -5.29 25.01
N ILE A 183 -1.86 -6.55 25.42
CA ILE A 183 -1.56 -6.92 26.80
C ILE A 183 -0.04 -6.87 26.97
N SER A 184 0.43 -6.00 27.86
CA SER A 184 1.86 -5.90 28.20
C SER A 184 2.26 -6.93 29.25
N CYS A 185 3.56 -7.26 29.33
CA CYS A 185 4.10 -8.17 30.35
C CYS A 185 3.84 -7.69 31.79
N LEU A 186 3.56 -6.41 32.02
CA LEU A 186 3.21 -5.85 33.32
C LEU A 186 1.81 -6.25 33.82
N LEU A 187 0.95 -6.79 32.95
CA LEU A 187 -0.39 -7.24 33.33
C LEU A 187 -0.45 -8.71 33.78
N TYR A 188 0.68 -9.43 33.80
CA TYR A 188 0.78 -10.81 34.29
C TYR A 188 1.30 -10.91 35.73
N THR A 189 1.54 -9.80 36.38
CA THR A 189 1.87 -9.67 37.79
C THR A 189 0.65 -9.13 38.54
#